data_de690a102b8f0624b493f1304ceb0fcc
#
_entry.id   de690a102b8f0624b493f1304ceb0fcc
#
_cell.length_a   1.000
_cell.length_b   1.000
_cell.length_c   1.000
_cell.angle_alpha   90.00
_cell.angle_beta   90.00
_cell.angle_gamma   90.00
#
_symmetry.space_group_name_H-M   'P 1'
#
loop_
_entity.id
_entity.type
_entity.pdbx_description
1 polymer ?
#
loop_
_entity_poly.entity_id
_entity_poly.type
_entity_poly.pdbx_seq_one_letter_code
_entity_poly.pdbx_strand_id
1 'polypeptide(L)'
;KKKTNSSSIVDDTSSVSQADTPVQTPSDAANSSADPNAAANASSTEYATTKVEYAKINMGDLVLVNSMYEYKFPEGDINVTDIYSNRNENDYSVADMNVLLDSNVITQLNAMMAAFHSATSSDDLRIVSAYRTLEDQNVKHTSGQSKIKGGYSDYHTGRSFNLGIFPDNSGSYYYKPEGIYSWINDNAANYGFILRYPEGKESITGDEASTSIFRYVGAPHATYIKQNNLCLEEYIENVKSYTYGANTLKVTVGTDQYEIYYVPANVNNVTDVPVPTNKTYTISGNNVDGFIVTVSPT
;
A
#
# COMPACT_ATOMS: atom_id res chain seq x y z
N LYS A 1 -56.63 15.00 24.06
CA LYS A 1 -57.50 13.83 23.97
C LYS A 1 -56.63 12.75 23.35
N LYS A 2 -55.99 11.83 24.09
CA LYS A 2 -56.47 10.51 24.58
C LYS A 2 -56.96 9.64 23.42
N LYS A 3 -56.43 8.45 23.21
CA LYS A 3 -56.13 7.25 24.00
C LYS A 3 -55.41 6.26 23.11
N THR A 4 -54.30 5.60 23.45
CA THR A 4 -54.11 4.35 24.22
C THR A 4 -54.97 3.14 23.76
N ASN A 5 -54.31 2.09 23.44
CA ASN A 5 -54.27 0.73 24.02
C ASN A 5 -53.83 -0.26 22.92
N SER A 6 -52.82 -1.10 23.07
CA SER A 6 -52.46 -2.11 24.09
C SER A 6 -53.00 -3.51 23.77
N SER A 7 -52.03 -4.46 23.74
CA SER A 7 -52.08 -5.87 24.15
C SER A 7 -52.78 -6.85 23.21
N SER A 8 -52.40 -8.10 23.09
CA SER A 8 -51.60 -9.08 23.84
C SER A 8 -51.50 -10.38 23.04
N ILE A 9 -50.35 -11.05 23.04
CA ILE A 9 -50.09 -12.39 23.57
C ILE A 9 -51.16 -13.44 23.31
N VAL A 10 -50.82 -14.59 22.70
CA VAL A 10 -50.89 -15.93 23.31
C VAL A 10 -50.10 -16.94 22.49
N ASP A 11 -49.26 -17.67 23.19
CA ASP A 11 -48.69 -19.00 23.01
C ASP A 11 -49.66 -20.07 22.53
N ASP A 12 -49.22 -21.09 21.83
CA ASP A 12 -49.24 -22.44 22.37
C ASP A 12 -48.54 -23.49 21.48
N THR A 13 -47.71 -24.19 22.07
CA THR A 13 -47.05 -25.46 22.11
C THR A 13 -47.59 -26.67 21.35
N SER A 14 -46.63 -27.57 21.10
CA SER A 14 -46.62 -29.07 21.09
C SER A 14 -47.12 -29.74 19.80
N SER A 15 -46.60 -30.87 19.36
CA SER A 15 -45.68 -31.91 19.87
C SER A 15 -45.43 -32.94 18.77
N VAL A 16 -44.22 -33.46 18.73
CA VAL A 16 -43.75 -34.88 18.59
C VAL A 16 -44.55 -35.82 17.67
N SER A 17 -43.88 -36.48 16.69
CA SER A 17 -43.82 -37.94 16.63
C SER A 17 -42.72 -38.47 15.70
N GLN A 18 -42.00 -39.46 16.20
CA GLN A 18 -40.96 -40.28 15.59
C GLN A 18 -41.55 -41.38 14.68
N ALA A 19 -40.60 -41.98 13.97
CA ALA A 19 -40.46 -43.38 13.48
C ALA A 19 -40.49 -43.47 11.94
N ASP A 20 -39.68 -44.23 11.19
CA ASP A 20 -38.73 -45.27 11.45
C ASP A 20 -37.90 -45.49 10.18
N THR A 21 -36.66 -45.97 10.36
CA THR A 21 -35.79 -46.49 9.29
C THR A 21 -36.31 -47.84 8.75
N PRO A 22 -35.90 -48.25 7.50
CA PRO A 22 -34.97 -49.37 7.49
C PRO A 22 -33.81 -49.25 6.48
N VAL A 23 -32.75 -49.83 6.92
CA VAL A 23 -31.51 -50.30 6.32
C VAL A 23 -31.69 -51.12 5.06
N GLN A 24 -30.83 -50.88 4.02
CA GLN A 24 -30.13 -51.94 3.26
C GLN A 24 -28.97 -51.40 2.46
N THR A 25 -27.80 -51.91 2.69
CA THR A 25 -26.60 -52.00 1.83
C THR A 25 -26.61 -53.39 1.12
N PRO A 26 -25.68 -53.75 0.22
CA PRO A 26 -24.60 -53.08 -0.49
C PRO A 26 -24.47 -53.47 -2.00
N SER A 27 -23.57 -52.87 -2.72
CA SER A 27 -22.65 -53.38 -3.78
C SER A 27 -22.47 -52.33 -4.87
N ASP A 28 -21.35 -52.05 -5.50
CA ASP A 28 -20.12 -52.73 -5.76
C ASP A 28 -19.04 -51.67 -6.16
N ALA A 29 -17.84 -52.07 -5.95
CA ALA A 29 -16.61 -51.37 -6.25
C ALA A 29 -16.49 -50.86 -7.71
N ALA A 30 -16.10 -49.63 -7.88
CA ALA A 30 -15.27 -49.20 -9.02
C ALA A 30 -14.03 -48.53 -8.45
N ASN A 31 -12.98 -49.31 -8.45
CA ASN A 31 -11.61 -48.97 -8.13
C ASN A 31 -11.10 -47.99 -9.22
N SER A 32 -10.98 -46.72 -8.90
CA SER A 32 -10.12 -45.81 -9.63
C SER A 32 -8.97 -45.44 -8.69
N SER A 33 -7.85 -46.11 -8.91
CA SER A 33 -6.56 -45.80 -8.35
C SER A 33 -6.20 -44.36 -8.69
N ALA A 34 -6.44 -43.45 -7.76
CA ALA A 34 -5.80 -42.14 -7.77
C ALA A 34 -4.32 -42.38 -7.43
N ASP A 35 -3.47 -42.02 -8.38
CA ASP A 35 -2.01 -42.02 -8.24
C ASP A 35 -1.65 -41.13 -7.02
N PRO A 36 -1.02 -41.64 -5.96
CA PRO A 36 -0.64 -40.84 -4.80
C PRO A 36 0.58 -39.91 -5.07
N ASN A 37 1.02 -39.81 -6.33
CA ASN A 37 2.24 -39.04 -6.69
C ASN A 37 1.97 -37.73 -7.43
N ALA A 38 0.73 -37.25 -7.51
CA ALA A 38 0.40 -35.97 -8.17
C ALA A 38 0.37 -34.75 -7.22
N ALA A 39 0.81 -34.89 -5.97
CA ALA A 39 0.80 -33.81 -4.97
C ALA A 39 2.20 -33.52 -4.40
N ALA A 40 3.21 -33.42 -5.26
CA ALA A 40 4.53 -33.05 -4.76
C ALA A 40 5.35 -32.35 -5.86
N ASN A 41 5.08 -31.08 -6.10
CA ASN A 41 6.07 -30.11 -6.62
C ASN A 41 5.59 -28.66 -6.41
N ALA A 42 5.05 -28.34 -5.24
CA ALA A 42 5.16 -27.00 -4.73
C ALA A 42 6.61 -26.89 -4.22
N SER A 43 7.50 -26.29 -5.01
CA SER A 43 8.86 -25.99 -4.57
C SER A 43 8.78 -25.23 -3.26
N SER A 44 9.19 -25.84 -2.16
CA SER A 44 9.24 -25.18 -0.87
C SER A 44 10.19 -23.98 -0.99
N THR A 45 9.76 -22.81 -0.52
CA THR A 45 10.63 -21.65 -0.46
C THR A 45 11.77 -21.95 0.50
N GLU A 46 13.01 -21.92 0.00
CA GLU A 46 14.21 -22.07 0.81
C GLU A 46 14.65 -20.70 1.33
N TYR A 47 15.15 -20.65 2.57
CA TYR A 47 15.56 -19.41 3.21
C TYR A 47 17.03 -19.48 3.67
N ALA A 48 17.69 -18.34 3.56
CA ALA A 48 18.98 -18.04 4.14
C ALA A 48 18.90 -16.78 5.01
N THR A 49 19.98 -16.46 5.70
CA THR A 49 20.07 -15.21 6.46
C THR A 49 20.94 -14.22 5.72
N THR A 50 20.45 -12.99 5.55
CA THR A 50 21.27 -11.85 5.11
C THR A 50 21.51 -10.88 6.27
N LYS A 51 22.65 -10.19 6.25
CA LYS A 51 23.02 -9.21 7.27
C LYS A 51 22.65 -7.81 6.80
N VAL A 52 21.83 -7.11 7.59
CA VAL A 52 21.38 -5.75 7.28
C VAL A 52 21.87 -4.78 8.34
N GLU A 53 22.65 -3.78 7.92
CA GLU A 53 23.16 -2.73 8.79
C GLU A 53 22.02 -1.88 9.37
N TYR A 54 22.15 -1.46 10.64
CA TYR A 54 21.13 -0.66 11.32
C TYR A 54 20.75 0.61 10.56
N ALA A 55 21.71 1.28 9.91
CA ALA A 55 21.48 2.49 9.10
C ALA A 55 20.45 2.28 7.98
N LYS A 56 20.28 1.05 7.50
CA LYS A 56 19.28 0.71 6.47
C LYS A 56 17.84 0.81 6.97
N ILE A 57 17.61 0.99 8.28
CA ILE A 57 16.28 1.23 8.84
C ILE A 57 15.63 2.51 8.27
N ASN A 58 16.44 3.46 7.80
CA ASN A 58 15.99 4.72 7.22
C ASN A 58 15.84 4.67 5.69
N MET A 59 15.92 3.49 5.06
CA MET A 59 15.94 3.32 3.60
C MET A 59 14.82 2.39 3.15
N GLY A 60 14.29 2.65 1.95
CA GLY A 60 13.30 1.81 1.28
C GLY A 60 11.91 2.44 1.16
N ASP A 61 11.00 1.72 0.51
CA ASP A 61 9.69 2.25 0.12
C ASP A 61 8.72 2.44 1.29
N LEU A 62 9.00 1.78 2.42
CA LEU A 62 8.13 1.79 3.61
C LEU A 62 8.65 2.66 4.74
N VAL A 63 9.64 3.52 4.50
CA VAL A 63 10.09 4.48 5.51
C VAL A 63 8.96 5.43 5.87
N LEU A 64 8.62 5.49 7.15
CA LEU A 64 7.62 6.38 7.70
C LEU A 64 8.25 7.74 8.01
N VAL A 65 7.67 8.79 7.45
CA VAL A 65 8.07 10.18 7.70
C VAL A 65 6.83 10.98 8.09
N ASN A 66 6.87 11.59 9.26
CA ASN A 66 5.81 12.47 9.78
C ASN A 66 6.37 13.33 10.93
N SER A 67 5.53 14.01 11.68
CA SER A 67 5.96 14.89 12.78
C SER A 67 6.77 14.21 13.89
N MET A 68 6.73 12.88 14.00
CA MET A 68 7.49 12.08 14.97
C MET A 68 8.73 11.42 14.38
N TYR A 69 8.72 11.09 13.10
CA TYR A 69 9.77 10.33 12.43
C TYR A 69 10.40 11.16 11.33
N GLU A 70 11.59 11.68 11.62
CA GLU A 70 12.37 12.50 10.71
C GLU A 70 13.01 11.67 9.60
N TYR A 71 12.94 12.14 8.36
CA TYR A 71 13.70 11.55 7.25
C TYR A 71 15.18 11.88 7.39
N LYS A 72 16.05 10.90 7.30
CA LYS A 72 17.49 11.02 7.56
C LYS A 72 18.34 11.32 6.33
N PHE A 73 17.71 11.43 5.14
CA PHE A 73 18.40 11.65 3.86
C PHE A 73 19.54 10.66 3.64
N PRO A 74 19.33 9.35 3.78
CA PRO A 74 20.38 8.36 3.65
C PRO A 74 20.90 8.31 2.21
N GLU A 75 22.23 8.25 2.07
CA GLU A 75 22.86 8.14 0.76
C GLU A 75 22.46 6.84 0.05
N GLY A 76 22.08 6.96 -1.23
CA GLY A 76 21.70 5.82 -2.08
C GLY A 76 20.32 5.24 -1.81
N ASP A 77 19.46 5.90 -1.02
CA ASP A 77 18.07 5.47 -0.83
C ASP A 77 17.20 5.76 -2.05
N ILE A 78 17.36 6.93 -2.66
CA ILE A 78 16.56 7.39 -3.79
C ILE A 78 17.45 7.86 -4.94
N ASN A 79 16.94 7.70 -6.15
CA ASN A 79 17.52 8.23 -7.38
C ASN A 79 16.52 9.17 -8.03
N VAL A 80 16.49 10.44 -7.57
CA VAL A 80 15.53 11.43 -8.09
C VAL A 80 15.94 11.95 -9.46
N THR A 81 14.97 12.00 -10.36
CA THR A 81 15.10 12.57 -11.69
C THR A 81 13.85 13.38 -12.03
N ASP A 82 13.91 14.23 -13.07
CA ASP A 82 12.77 15.02 -13.47
C ASP A 82 11.67 14.14 -14.10
N ILE A 83 10.44 14.38 -13.68
CA ILE A 83 9.29 13.68 -14.22
C ILE A 83 9.02 14.13 -15.66
N TYR A 84 9.23 15.41 -15.96
CA TYR A 84 8.88 15.99 -17.25
C TYR A 84 9.53 15.26 -18.43
N SER A 85 10.83 15.00 -18.35
CA SER A 85 11.58 14.29 -19.40
C SER A 85 11.38 12.77 -19.41
N ASN A 86 10.84 12.22 -18.31
CA ASN A 86 10.71 10.77 -18.13
C ASN A 86 9.24 10.28 -18.16
N ARG A 87 8.29 11.20 -18.37
CA ARG A 87 6.87 10.84 -18.44
C ARG A 87 6.44 10.30 -19.81
N ASN A 88 5.31 9.63 -19.81
CA ASN A 88 4.53 9.43 -21.02
C ASN A 88 3.77 10.73 -21.33
N GLU A 89 4.24 11.53 -22.27
CA GLU A 89 3.75 12.90 -22.52
C GLU A 89 2.29 12.98 -22.96
N ASN A 90 1.73 11.90 -23.50
CA ASN A 90 0.34 11.84 -23.96
C ASN A 90 -0.65 11.42 -22.86
N ASP A 91 -0.17 11.02 -21.69
CA ASP A 91 -1.01 10.44 -20.65
C ASP A 91 -1.28 11.44 -19.51
N TYR A 92 -0.35 12.34 -19.25
CA TYR A 92 -0.45 13.35 -18.19
C TYR A 92 0.58 14.47 -18.37
N SER A 93 0.38 15.55 -17.64
CA SER A 93 1.30 16.68 -17.63
C SER A 93 2.03 16.85 -16.29
N VAL A 94 3.06 17.68 -16.29
CA VAL A 94 3.86 18.03 -15.10
C VAL A 94 3.98 19.55 -15.02
N ALA A 95 4.00 20.11 -13.83
CA ALA A 95 4.01 21.56 -13.64
C ALA A 95 5.23 22.25 -14.28
N ASP A 96 6.40 21.71 -14.07
CA ASP A 96 7.65 22.16 -14.69
C ASP A 96 8.76 21.06 -14.61
N MET A 97 9.95 21.39 -15.15
CA MET A 97 11.10 20.47 -15.19
C MET A 97 11.80 20.26 -13.84
N ASN A 98 11.43 21.03 -12.82
CA ASN A 98 12.02 20.91 -11.48
C ASN A 98 11.18 19.99 -10.57
N VAL A 99 10.11 19.41 -11.08
CA VAL A 99 9.32 18.41 -10.33
C VAL A 99 10.03 17.07 -10.45
N LEU A 100 10.69 16.67 -9.36
CA LEU A 100 11.52 15.47 -9.29
C LEU A 100 10.82 14.36 -8.51
N LEU A 101 11.12 13.10 -8.85
CA LEU A 101 10.65 11.91 -8.15
C LEU A 101 11.68 10.79 -8.32
N ASP A 102 11.63 9.78 -7.46
CA ASP A 102 12.48 8.59 -7.64
C ASP A 102 12.18 7.90 -8.98
N SER A 103 13.22 7.47 -9.69
CA SER A 103 13.11 6.91 -11.03
C SER A 103 12.26 5.65 -11.12
N ASN A 104 12.30 4.79 -10.07
CA ASN A 104 11.45 3.61 -10.01
C ASN A 104 9.98 3.99 -9.78
N VAL A 105 9.74 5.03 -8.98
CA VAL A 105 8.40 5.55 -8.72
C VAL A 105 7.83 6.18 -9.99
N ILE A 106 8.64 6.88 -10.81
CA ILE A 106 8.20 7.40 -12.12
C ILE A 106 7.74 6.26 -13.04
N THR A 107 8.42 5.13 -13.02
CA THR A 107 8.01 3.95 -13.81
C THR A 107 6.59 3.49 -13.44
N GLN A 108 6.27 3.40 -12.17
CA GLN A 108 4.94 3.02 -11.70
C GLN A 108 3.90 4.11 -11.94
N LEU A 109 4.30 5.37 -11.78
CA LEU A 109 3.46 6.53 -12.11
C LEU A 109 3.06 6.51 -13.59
N ASN A 110 4.00 6.30 -14.50
CA ASN A 110 3.74 6.18 -15.93
C ASN A 110 2.76 5.04 -16.23
N ALA A 111 2.93 3.89 -15.61
CA ALA A 111 2.02 2.76 -15.80
C ALA A 111 0.60 3.08 -15.32
N MET A 112 0.46 3.75 -14.16
CA MET A 112 -0.84 4.18 -13.64
C MET A 112 -1.52 5.20 -14.54
N MET A 113 -0.77 6.21 -15.02
CA MET A 113 -1.31 7.28 -15.87
C MET A 113 -1.70 6.77 -17.26
N ALA A 114 -0.92 5.86 -17.85
CA ALA A 114 -1.26 5.21 -19.11
C ALA A 114 -2.55 4.38 -19.00
N ALA A 115 -2.72 3.67 -17.89
CA ALA A 115 -3.95 2.92 -17.64
C ALA A 115 -5.16 3.83 -17.38
N PHE A 116 -4.97 4.96 -16.67
CA PHE A 116 -6.01 5.98 -16.51
C PHE A 116 -6.42 6.55 -17.87
N HIS A 117 -5.47 6.98 -18.69
CA HIS A 117 -5.73 7.50 -20.03
C HIS A 117 -6.46 6.47 -20.90
N SER A 118 -6.00 5.23 -20.90
CA SER A 118 -6.66 4.14 -21.64
C SER A 118 -8.11 3.90 -21.21
N ALA A 119 -8.39 4.03 -19.91
CA ALA A 119 -9.73 3.77 -19.34
C ALA A 119 -10.70 4.95 -19.54
N THR A 120 -10.20 6.19 -19.59
CA THR A 120 -11.02 7.42 -19.53
C THR A 120 -10.92 8.28 -20.77
N SER A 121 -9.89 8.08 -21.60
CA SER A 121 -9.50 8.94 -22.71
C SER A 121 -9.16 10.40 -22.28
N SER A 122 -8.77 10.60 -21.00
CA SER A 122 -8.38 11.90 -20.45
C SER A 122 -6.89 11.92 -20.14
N ASP A 123 -6.24 13.05 -20.43
CA ASP A 123 -4.88 13.43 -20.10
C ASP A 123 -4.84 14.66 -19.15
N ASP A 124 -5.96 14.98 -18.54
CA ASP A 124 -6.14 16.16 -17.70
C ASP A 124 -5.33 16.14 -16.39
N LEU A 125 -4.78 14.99 -16.00
CA LEU A 125 -4.02 14.86 -14.75
C LEU A 125 -2.66 15.54 -14.88
N ARG A 126 -2.25 16.20 -13.78
CA ARG A 126 -0.95 16.89 -13.70
C ARG A 126 -0.27 16.62 -12.37
N ILE A 127 1.01 16.31 -12.41
CA ILE A 127 1.85 16.30 -11.20
C ILE A 127 2.25 17.74 -10.90
N VAL A 128 1.78 18.25 -9.76
CA VAL A 128 1.95 19.65 -9.36
C VAL A 128 3.23 19.86 -8.58
N SER A 129 3.55 18.95 -7.68
CA SER A 129 4.78 18.95 -6.89
C SER A 129 5.11 17.53 -6.43
N ALA A 130 6.38 17.27 -6.16
CA ALA A 130 6.85 15.98 -5.67
C ALA A 130 8.04 16.17 -4.72
N TYR A 131 9.19 15.52 -4.96
CA TYR A 131 10.37 15.58 -4.09
C TYR A 131 10.72 17.01 -3.67
N ARG A 132 11.14 17.16 -2.42
CA ARG A 132 11.67 18.39 -1.86
C ARG A 132 12.94 18.12 -1.08
N THR A 133 13.93 18.97 -1.28
CA THR A 133 15.13 19.01 -0.42
C THR A 133 14.77 19.51 0.99
N LEU A 134 15.69 19.31 1.93
CA LEU A 134 15.56 19.87 3.29
C LEU A 134 15.40 21.39 3.24
N GLU A 135 16.18 22.06 2.39
CA GLU A 135 16.18 23.51 2.23
C GLU A 135 14.85 24.00 1.66
N ASP A 136 14.35 23.41 0.57
CA ASP A 136 13.06 23.78 -0.05
C ASP A 136 11.92 23.70 0.96
N GLN A 137 11.89 22.63 1.77
CA GLN A 137 10.87 22.47 2.78
C GLN A 137 10.99 23.51 3.90
N ASN A 138 12.21 23.83 4.34
CA ASN A 138 12.44 24.88 5.33
C ASN A 138 12.01 26.26 4.83
N VAL A 139 12.28 26.60 3.56
CA VAL A 139 11.80 27.83 2.93
C VAL A 139 10.27 27.88 2.93
N LYS A 140 9.60 26.79 2.56
CA LYS A 140 8.12 26.71 2.59
C LYS A 140 7.55 26.85 4.00
N HIS A 141 8.22 26.26 4.99
CA HIS A 141 7.81 26.38 6.38
C HIS A 141 7.97 27.79 6.93
N THR A 142 9.14 28.40 6.73
CA THR A 142 9.41 29.76 7.22
C THR A 142 8.59 30.84 6.52
N SER A 143 8.19 30.63 5.25
CA SER A 143 7.31 31.52 4.52
C SER A 143 5.81 31.31 4.82
N GLY A 144 5.46 30.33 5.67
CA GLY A 144 4.07 30.00 6.00
C GLY A 144 3.32 29.20 4.92
N GLN A 145 4.01 28.75 3.85
CA GLN A 145 3.42 27.95 2.79
C GLN A 145 3.23 26.48 3.20
N SER A 146 3.88 26.05 4.27
CA SER A 146 3.75 24.69 4.83
C SER A 146 3.79 24.74 6.34
N LYS A 147 2.94 23.97 7.01
CA LYS A 147 3.00 23.73 8.45
C LYS A 147 4.11 22.76 8.84
N ILE A 148 4.57 21.94 7.88
CA ILE A 148 5.57 20.90 8.07
C ILE A 148 6.95 21.52 7.92
N LYS A 149 7.82 21.34 8.94
CA LYS A 149 9.23 21.77 8.89
C LYS A 149 10.08 20.80 8.07
N GLY A 150 11.26 21.27 7.64
CA GLY A 150 12.24 20.42 7.00
C GLY A 150 12.63 19.20 7.85
N GLY A 151 12.85 18.09 7.19
CA GLY A 151 13.12 16.77 7.81
C GLY A 151 11.85 15.95 8.09
N TYR A 152 10.68 16.54 8.17
CA TYR A 152 9.44 15.86 8.58
C TYR A 152 8.38 15.77 7.46
N SER A 153 8.75 16.14 6.25
CA SER A 153 7.88 16.06 5.08
C SER A 153 8.02 14.74 4.35
N ASP A 154 6.92 14.08 4.07
CA ASP A 154 6.89 12.84 3.28
C ASP A 154 7.45 13.03 1.86
N TYR A 155 7.42 14.24 1.32
CA TYR A 155 8.05 14.59 0.03
C TYR A 155 9.58 14.38 0.00
N HIS A 156 10.26 14.39 1.14
CA HIS A 156 11.70 14.10 1.22
C HIS A 156 12.04 12.68 0.75
N THR A 157 11.10 11.75 0.86
CA THR A 157 11.32 10.36 0.47
C THR A 157 11.51 10.18 -1.03
N GLY A 158 11.19 11.19 -1.87
CA GLY A 158 11.14 11.04 -3.32
C GLY A 158 10.07 10.06 -3.82
N ARG A 159 9.12 9.67 -2.94
CA ARG A 159 8.08 8.67 -3.22
C ARG A 159 6.67 9.26 -3.18
N SER A 160 6.56 10.56 -2.88
CA SER A 160 5.27 11.26 -2.79
C SER A 160 5.13 12.36 -3.81
N PHE A 161 3.93 12.53 -4.32
CA PHE A 161 3.59 13.61 -5.25
C PHE A 161 2.19 14.17 -4.98
N ASN A 162 1.97 15.40 -5.45
CA ASN A 162 0.66 16.07 -5.43
C ASN A 162 0.07 16.06 -6.84
N LEU A 163 -1.16 15.57 -6.94
CA LEU A 163 -1.92 15.43 -8.17
C LEU A 163 -2.91 16.60 -8.32
N GLY A 164 -3.05 17.13 -9.52
CA GLY A 164 -4.04 18.13 -9.88
C GLY A 164 -4.81 17.73 -11.13
N ILE A 165 -5.89 18.46 -11.42
CA ILE A 165 -6.71 18.31 -12.63
C ILE A 165 -6.57 19.61 -13.43
N PHE A 166 -6.12 19.51 -14.68
CA PHE A 166 -5.83 20.65 -15.58
C PHE A 166 -6.41 20.36 -16.97
N PRO A 167 -7.74 20.37 -17.11
CA PRO A 167 -8.37 20.12 -18.40
C PRO A 167 -8.08 21.29 -19.36
N ASP A 168 -7.96 20.98 -20.64
CA ASP A 168 -7.77 21.99 -21.69
C ASP A 168 -8.90 23.04 -21.65
N ASN A 169 -8.51 24.31 -21.62
CA ASN A 169 -9.41 25.48 -21.66
C ASN A 169 -10.39 25.66 -20.49
N SER A 170 -10.22 24.96 -19.36
CA SER A 170 -11.18 25.03 -18.24
C SER A 170 -10.58 25.33 -16.86
N GLY A 171 -9.33 25.80 -16.79
CA GLY A 171 -8.67 26.14 -15.52
C GLY A 171 -8.07 24.93 -14.80
N SER A 172 -7.57 25.16 -13.60
CA SER A 172 -6.92 24.11 -12.79
C SER A 172 -7.68 23.87 -11.49
N TYR A 173 -7.74 22.62 -11.07
CA TYR A 173 -8.43 22.19 -9.87
C TYR A 173 -7.54 21.28 -9.02
N TYR A 174 -7.71 21.34 -7.70
CA TYR A 174 -7.17 20.30 -6.84
C TYR A 174 -7.81 18.97 -7.23
N TYR A 175 -6.99 17.92 -7.23
CA TYR A 175 -7.50 16.57 -7.51
C TYR A 175 -8.59 16.18 -6.50
N LYS A 176 -9.71 15.70 -7.05
CA LYS A 176 -10.80 15.06 -6.31
C LYS A 176 -11.21 13.79 -7.02
N PRO A 177 -11.52 12.71 -6.28
CA PRO A 177 -11.93 11.44 -6.86
C PRO A 177 -13.41 11.47 -7.31
N GLU A 178 -13.77 12.40 -8.19
CA GLU A 178 -15.12 12.58 -8.70
C GLU A 178 -15.18 12.27 -10.21
N GLY A 179 -16.29 11.67 -10.67
CA GLY A 179 -16.46 11.32 -12.08
C GLY A 179 -15.38 10.35 -12.57
N ILE A 180 -14.78 10.63 -13.72
CA ILE A 180 -13.72 9.79 -14.31
C ILE A 180 -12.46 9.71 -13.42
N TYR A 181 -12.21 10.73 -12.60
CA TYR A 181 -11.02 10.80 -11.75
C TYR A 181 -11.07 9.84 -10.56
N SER A 182 -12.26 9.33 -10.18
CA SER A 182 -12.38 8.26 -9.17
C SER A 182 -11.58 7.02 -9.53
N TRP A 183 -11.32 6.80 -10.82
CA TRP A 183 -10.51 5.71 -11.32
C TRP A 183 -9.13 5.63 -10.62
N ILE A 184 -8.50 6.78 -10.34
CA ILE A 184 -7.20 6.82 -9.65
C ILE A 184 -7.33 6.22 -8.24
N ASN A 185 -8.30 6.66 -7.43
CA ASN A 185 -8.50 6.11 -6.09
C ASN A 185 -8.86 4.62 -6.12
N ASP A 186 -9.58 4.18 -7.15
CA ASP A 186 -9.98 2.78 -7.32
C ASP A 186 -8.81 1.88 -7.72
N ASN A 187 -7.81 2.41 -8.44
CA ASN A 187 -6.76 1.61 -9.07
C ASN A 187 -5.33 1.90 -8.60
N ALA A 188 -5.06 3.02 -7.95
CA ALA A 188 -3.71 3.44 -7.56
C ALA A 188 -2.94 2.37 -6.76
N ALA A 189 -3.64 1.59 -5.92
CA ALA A 189 -3.03 0.52 -5.14
C ALA A 189 -2.40 -0.59 -6.01
N ASN A 190 -2.95 -0.86 -7.19
CA ASN A 190 -2.39 -1.85 -8.13
C ASN A 190 -1.01 -1.43 -8.66
N TYR A 191 -0.72 -0.13 -8.64
CA TYR A 191 0.53 0.48 -9.07
C TYR A 191 1.43 0.86 -7.87
N GLY A 192 1.05 0.48 -6.67
CA GLY A 192 1.81 0.71 -5.45
C GLY A 192 1.58 2.06 -4.77
N PHE A 193 0.55 2.81 -5.15
CA PHE A 193 0.25 4.12 -4.57
C PHE A 193 -0.90 4.07 -3.57
N ILE A 194 -0.74 4.82 -2.49
CA ILE A 194 -1.77 5.08 -1.48
C ILE A 194 -2.05 6.57 -1.40
N LEU A 195 -3.26 6.92 -0.97
CA LEU A 195 -3.54 8.27 -0.48
C LEU A 195 -2.78 8.47 0.83
N ARG A 196 -1.87 9.46 0.89
CA ARG A 196 -0.96 9.60 2.04
C ARG A 196 -1.67 10.06 3.31
N TYR A 197 -2.64 10.97 3.17
CA TYR A 197 -3.36 11.61 4.26
C TYR A 197 -4.87 11.44 4.10
N PRO A 198 -5.41 10.22 4.33
CA PRO A 198 -6.84 9.97 4.17
C PRO A 198 -7.66 10.67 5.26
N GLU A 199 -8.89 11.05 4.92
CA GLU A 199 -9.85 11.67 5.82
C GLU A 199 -10.14 10.77 7.04
N GLY A 200 -10.23 11.38 8.22
CA GLY A 200 -10.47 10.70 9.49
C GLY A 200 -9.24 10.05 10.12
N LYS A 201 -8.04 10.26 9.54
CA LYS A 201 -6.77 9.74 10.05
C LYS A 201 -5.82 10.86 10.55
N GLU A 202 -6.27 12.09 10.62
CA GLU A 202 -5.46 13.28 10.95
C GLU A 202 -4.75 13.14 12.31
N SER A 203 -5.43 12.55 13.29
CA SER A 203 -4.83 12.30 14.62
C SER A 203 -3.72 11.25 14.61
N ILE A 204 -3.65 10.42 13.58
CA ILE A 204 -2.68 9.34 13.42
C ILE A 204 -1.53 9.80 12.53
N THR A 205 -1.84 10.40 11.39
CA THR A 205 -0.83 10.90 10.43
C THR A 205 -0.12 12.15 10.93
N GLY A 206 -0.78 12.93 11.80
CA GLY A 206 -0.29 14.22 12.30
C GLY A 206 -0.44 15.36 11.29
N ASP A 207 -1.09 15.13 10.16
CA ASP A 207 -1.31 16.09 9.07
C ASP A 207 -2.78 16.20 8.69
N GLU A 208 -3.13 17.31 8.05
CA GLU A 208 -4.48 17.52 7.50
C GLU A 208 -4.77 16.53 6.37
N ALA A 209 -6.01 16.07 6.28
CA ALA A 209 -6.45 15.21 5.20
C ALA A 209 -6.23 15.87 3.82
N SER A 210 -5.84 15.06 2.85
CA SER A 210 -5.64 15.52 1.47
C SER A 210 -6.14 14.46 0.50
N THR A 211 -6.92 14.89 -0.48
CA THR A 211 -7.36 14.01 -1.57
C THR A 211 -6.32 13.86 -2.69
N SER A 212 -5.26 14.67 -2.69
CA SER A 212 -4.37 14.86 -3.84
C SER A 212 -2.93 14.38 -3.61
N ILE A 213 -2.54 14.04 -2.37
CA ILE A 213 -1.17 13.61 -2.05
C ILE A 213 -1.12 12.09 -2.03
N PHE A 214 -0.39 11.54 -3.00
CA PHE A 214 -0.17 10.10 -3.13
C PHE A 214 1.25 9.73 -2.71
N ARG A 215 1.40 8.55 -2.12
CA ARG A 215 2.67 7.98 -1.70
C ARG A 215 2.85 6.58 -2.29
N TYR A 216 4.01 6.32 -2.88
CA TYR A 216 4.42 4.98 -3.31
C TYR A 216 4.92 4.16 -2.11
N VAL A 217 4.41 2.95 -2.01
CA VAL A 217 4.78 1.96 -0.98
C VAL A 217 4.99 0.55 -1.56
N GLY A 218 4.77 0.38 -2.88
CA GLY A 218 4.75 -0.91 -3.54
C GLY A 218 3.37 -1.57 -3.57
N ALA A 219 3.05 -2.27 -4.66
CA ALA A 219 1.70 -2.78 -4.94
C ALA A 219 1.13 -3.70 -3.84
N PRO A 220 1.86 -4.68 -3.27
CA PRO A 220 1.28 -5.54 -2.24
C PRO A 220 0.95 -4.77 -0.96
N HIS A 221 1.77 -3.80 -0.56
CA HIS A 221 1.51 -2.95 0.61
C HIS A 221 0.33 -2.02 0.39
N ALA A 222 0.30 -1.35 -0.77
CA ALA A 222 -0.79 -0.46 -1.15
C ALA A 222 -2.14 -1.19 -1.22
N THR A 223 -2.14 -2.40 -1.76
CA THR A 223 -3.33 -3.25 -1.84
C THR A 223 -3.85 -3.60 -0.44
N TYR A 224 -2.99 -4.02 0.47
CA TYR A 224 -3.37 -4.35 1.85
C TYR A 224 -3.87 -3.11 2.60
N ILE A 225 -3.17 -1.98 2.49
CA ILE A 225 -3.56 -0.69 3.07
C ILE A 225 -4.97 -0.29 2.62
N LYS A 226 -5.23 -0.36 1.32
CA LYS A 226 -6.54 -0.04 0.74
C LYS A 226 -7.64 -0.99 1.22
N GLN A 227 -7.39 -2.30 1.18
CA GLN A 227 -8.36 -3.33 1.58
C GLN A 227 -8.78 -3.22 3.05
N ASN A 228 -7.89 -2.74 3.91
CA ASN A 228 -8.13 -2.62 5.35
C ASN A 228 -8.39 -1.18 5.80
N ASN A 229 -8.52 -0.22 4.87
CA ASN A 229 -8.74 1.19 5.15
C ASN A 229 -7.74 1.79 6.16
N LEU A 230 -6.46 1.50 5.96
CA LEU A 230 -5.36 1.97 6.80
C LEU A 230 -4.73 3.24 6.22
N CYS A 231 -4.07 4.04 7.07
CA CYS A 231 -3.01 4.95 6.65
C CYS A 231 -1.64 4.26 6.77
N LEU A 232 -0.57 4.92 6.33
CA LEU A 232 0.77 4.34 6.36
C LEU A 232 1.23 4.02 7.79
N GLU A 233 0.95 4.89 8.74
CA GLU A 233 1.25 4.73 10.17
C GLU A 233 0.61 3.45 10.74
N GLU A 234 -0.67 3.26 10.49
CA GLU A 234 -1.40 2.07 10.94
C GLU A 234 -0.87 0.80 10.28
N TYR A 235 -0.50 0.87 8.99
CA TYR A 235 0.10 -0.25 8.29
C TYR A 235 1.45 -0.65 8.88
N ILE A 236 2.34 0.31 9.14
CA ILE A 236 3.66 0.05 9.74
C ILE A 236 3.51 -0.62 11.11
N GLU A 237 2.52 -0.24 11.89
CA GLU A 237 2.24 -0.90 13.17
C GLU A 237 1.60 -2.29 12.98
N ASN A 238 0.65 -2.40 12.06
CA ASN A 238 -0.05 -3.67 11.79
C ASN A 238 0.88 -4.78 11.28
N VAL A 239 1.81 -4.45 10.38
CA VAL A 239 2.72 -5.43 9.76
C VAL A 239 3.67 -6.08 10.78
N LYS A 240 3.92 -5.47 11.94
CA LYS A 240 4.74 -6.02 13.02
C LYS A 240 4.18 -7.31 13.62
N SER A 241 2.90 -7.58 13.45
CA SER A 241 2.26 -8.83 13.88
C SER A 241 2.56 -10.02 12.96
N TYR A 242 3.14 -9.76 11.79
CA TYR A 242 3.49 -10.79 10.81
C TYR A 242 4.99 -11.04 10.83
N THR A 243 5.39 -12.19 11.35
CA THR A 243 6.79 -12.56 11.57
C THR A 243 7.19 -13.79 10.78
N TYR A 244 8.46 -13.83 10.34
CA TYR A 244 9.02 -14.96 9.64
C TYR A 244 8.89 -16.27 10.49
N GLY A 245 8.51 -17.36 9.82
CA GLY A 245 8.43 -18.69 10.43
C GLY A 245 7.21 -18.96 11.31
N ALA A 246 6.46 -17.91 11.68
CA ALA A 246 5.27 -18.07 12.54
C ALA A 246 3.98 -17.69 11.78
N ASN A 247 3.89 -16.46 11.31
CA ASN A 247 2.70 -15.93 10.67
C ASN A 247 3.10 -14.83 9.67
N THR A 248 3.20 -15.18 8.40
CA THR A 248 3.50 -14.20 7.36
C THR A 248 2.22 -13.67 6.71
N LEU A 249 2.22 -12.39 6.35
CA LEU A 249 1.12 -11.77 5.63
C LEU A 249 1.15 -12.22 4.16
N LYS A 250 0.03 -12.74 3.66
CA LYS A 250 -0.16 -13.04 2.24
C LYS A 250 -1.05 -11.98 1.59
N VAL A 251 -0.57 -11.36 0.52
CA VAL A 251 -1.31 -10.36 -0.23
C VAL A 251 -1.33 -10.73 -1.69
N THR A 252 -2.51 -10.70 -2.30
CA THR A 252 -2.69 -10.96 -3.74
C THR A 252 -2.91 -9.66 -4.49
N VAL A 253 -2.10 -9.42 -5.51
CA VAL A 253 -2.24 -8.30 -6.45
C VAL A 253 -2.47 -8.88 -7.84
N GLY A 254 -3.65 -8.71 -8.40
CA GLY A 254 -4.05 -9.42 -9.63
C GLY A 254 -4.03 -10.94 -9.40
N THR A 255 -3.14 -11.64 -10.09
CA THR A 255 -2.91 -13.08 -9.93
C THR A 255 -1.71 -13.42 -9.03
N ASP A 256 -0.94 -12.44 -8.66
CA ASP A 256 0.35 -12.59 -7.99
C ASP A 256 0.20 -12.55 -6.48
N GLN A 257 0.67 -13.58 -5.80
CA GLN A 257 0.65 -13.66 -4.34
C GLN A 257 2.03 -13.33 -3.77
N TYR A 258 2.06 -12.29 -2.96
CA TYR A 258 3.23 -11.83 -2.20
C TYR A 258 3.19 -12.34 -0.77
N GLU A 259 4.38 -12.49 -0.19
CA GLU A 259 4.56 -12.80 1.22
C GLU A 259 5.32 -11.66 1.90
N ILE A 260 4.80 -11.19 3.03
CA ILE A 260 5.35 -10.04 3.76
C ILE A 260 5.55 -10.43 5.21
N TYR A 261 6.69 -10.03 5.79
CA TYR A 261 6.96 -10.20 7.21
C TYR A 261 7.89 -9.11 7.74
N TYR A 262 7.75 -8.86 9.03
CA TYR A 262 8.53 -7.90 9.79
C TYR A 262 9.67 -8.58 10.53
N VAL A 263 10.82 -7.89 10.60
CA VAL A 263 11.99 -8.28 11.38
C VAL A 263 12.43 -7.08 12.24
N PRO A 264 12.38 -7.15 13.58
CA PRO A 264 12.83 -6.07 14.44
C PRO A 264 14.32 -5.81 14.23
N ALA A 265 14.70 -4.53 14.17
CA ALA A 265 16.09 -4.15 14.01
C ALA A 265 16.88 -4.37 15.30
N ASN A 266 18.10 -4.86 15.17
CA ASN A 266 19.06 -4.89 16.25
C ASN A 266 19.70 -3.49 16.37
N VAL A 267 19.28 -2.71 17.37
CA VAL A 267 19.64 -1.30 17.51
C VAL A 267 21.16 -1.11 17.55
N ASN A 268 21.64 -0.21 16.69
CA ASN A 268 23.08 0.12 16.54
C ASN A 268 23.96 -1.08 16.16
N ASN A 269 23.39 -2.13 15.59
CA ASN A 269 24.10 -3.35 15.21
C ASN A 269 23.54 -3.90 13.88
N VAL A 270 24.15 -4.97 13.40
CA VAL A 270 23.68 -5.73 12.23
C VAL A 270 22.51 -6.62 12.65
N THR A 271 21.47 -6.65 11.82
CA THR A 271 20.30 -7.52 11.98
C THR A 271 20.40 -8.70 11.02
N ASP A 272 20.24 -9.91 11.53
CA ASP A 272 20.11 -11.11 10.72
C ASP A 272 18.66 -11.21 10.19
N VAL A 273 18.50 -11.01 8.88
CA VAL A 273 17.18 -11.00 8.21
C VAL A 273 17.03 -12.28 7.39
N PRO A 274 16.03 -13.13 7.68
CA PRO A 274 15.70 -14.29 6.86
C PRO A 274 15.20 -13.84 5.49
N VAL A 275 15.73 -14.43 4.41
CA VAL A 275 15.35 -14.10 3.02
C VAL A 275 15.28 -15.38 2.18
N PRO A 276 14.38 -15.46 1.18
CA PRO A 276 14.34 -16.61 0.29
C PRO A 276 15.58 -16.69 -0.59
N THR A 277 16.05 -17.90 -0.88
CA THR A 277 17.18 -18.15 -1.80
C THR A 277 16.73 -18.39 -3.24
N ASN A 278 15.47 -18.78 -3.43
CA ASN A 278 14.90 -19.19 -4.72
C ASN A 278 13.76 -18.29 -5.21
N LYS A 279 13.59 -17.10 -4.61
CA LYS A 279 12.62 -16.07 -5.03
C LYS A 279 13.24 -14.68 -4.93
N THR A 280 12.70 -13.75 -5.69
CA THR A 280 13.04 -12.34 -5.55
C THR A 280 12.40 -11.76 -4.29
N TYR A 281 13.07 -10.82 -3.68
CA TYR A 281 12.58 -10.13 -2.48
C TYR A 281 13.12 -8.70 -2.41
N THR A 282 12.46 -7.89 -1.60
CA THR A 282 12.96 -6.59 -1.18
C THR A 282 13.01 -6.51 0.34
N ILE A 283 13.90 -5.67 0.87
CA ILE A 283 13.96 -5.30 2.28
C ILE A 283 13.83 -3.80 2.38
N SER A 284 12.83 -3.32 3.10
CA SER A 284 12.66 -1.91 3.42
C SER A 284 12.80 -1.69 4.90
N GLY A 285 13.57 -0.69 5.30
CA GLY A 285 13.44 -0.12 6.63
C GLY A 285 12.10 0.57 6.79
N ASN A 286 11.64 0.71 8.03
CA ASN A 286 10.41 1.44 8.32
C ASN A 286 10.63 2.81 8.97
N ASN A 287 11.88 3.22 9.19
CA ASN A 287 12.29 4.45 9.89
C ASN A 287 11.82 4.52 11.36
N VAL A 288 11.36 3.42 11.93
CA VAL A 288 10.83 3.30 13.30
C VAL A 288 11.67 2.32 14.11
N ASP A 289 11.58 1.03 13.82
CA ASP A 289 12.12 -0.01 14.68
C ASP A 289 12.49 -1.32 13.96
N GLY A 290 12.37 -1.40 12.63
CA GLY A 290 12.69 -2.65 11.94
C GLY A 290 12.64 -2.63 10.42
N PHE A 291 12.67 -3.84 9.88
CA PHE A 291 12.69 -4.12 8.46
C PHE A 291 11.45 -4.89 8.05
N ILE A 292 10.96 -4.60 6.86
CA ILE A 292 9.85 -5.30 6.23
C ILE A 292 10.39 -6.00 5.00
N VAL A 293 10.27 -7.30 4.96
CA VAL A 293 10.66 -8.14 3.82
C VAL A 293 9.43 -8.44 2.99
N THR A 294 9.55 -8.24 1.70
CA THR A 294 8.51 -8.54 0.71
C THR A 294 9.05 -9.55 -0.27
N VAL A 295 8.49 -10.74 -0.27
CA VAL A 295 8.83 -11.82 -1.20
C VAL A 295 7.88 -11.77 -2.37
N SER A 296 8.44 -11.65 -3.57
CA SER A 296 7.67 -11.63 -4.81
C SER A 296 7.20 -13.04 -5.19
N PRO A 297 6.07 -13.16 -5.93
CA PRO A 297 5.75 -14.41 -6.62
C PRO A 297 6.90 -14.76 -7.58
N THR A 298 7.05 -16.01 -7.90
CA THR A 298 8.10 -16.51 -8.83
C THR A 298 7.93 -15.99 -10.23
#